data_9cb55805984d842719f1b19605233b0c
#
_entry.id   9cb55805984d842719f1b19605233b0c
#
_cell.length_a   1.000
_cell.length_b   1.000
_cell.length_c   1.000
_cell.angle_alpha   90.00
_cell.angle_beta   90.00
_cell.angle_gamma   90.00
#
_symmetry.space_group_name_H-M   'P 1'
#
loop_
_entity.id
_entity.type
_entity.pdbx_description
1 polymer ?
#
loop_
_entity_poly.entity_id
_entity_poly.type
_entity_poly.pdbx_seq_one_letter_code
_entity_poly.pdbx_strand_id
1 'polypeptide(L)'
;MPDRAVADVSDEISRLDDALVRVRQEIRDLAERASRSLGAEEQALFDVYLRMLDRHALPAEVIAQIREGQWAQGALRTVVDAHVRNFEMMDDPYLRERAADVRDLGRRVLAQLQSQTRRHVIFPDECILLGEDISAPMLMEVPRERVRGIVTTRGSRNSHMAIVARAMGIPTVVGAQNLPLKQMDDKEIIVDGFRGRVVANASPELKLQFQEIIAEEESLQAGLEKLRDEPAQTLDGTRIKLQVNTGLMTDINRSLERGAEGVGLYRTEIPFMVRDRFPSEDEQRVIYREQLAAFCLLYTSDAADELCSV
;
A
#
# COMPACT_ATOMS: atom_id res chain seq x y z
N MET A 1 -12.69 1.74 27.94
CA MET A 1 -11.94 2.56 28.90
C MET A 1 -12.92 3.56 29.48
N PRO A 2 -12.97 3.80 30.80
CA PRO A 2 -13.93 4.74 31.38
C PRO A 2 -13.58 6.18 30.94
N ASP A 3 -14.62 6.97 30.67
CA ASP A 3 -14.50 8.41 30.43
C ASP A 3 -13.87 9.06 31.67
N ARG A 4 -12.71 9.63 31.51
CA ARG A 4 -11.99 10.30 32.59
C ARG A 4 -12.09 11.82 32.37
N ALA A 5 -12.57 12.53 33.38
CA ALA A 5 -12.57 13.98 33.34
C ALA A 5 -11.13 14.50 33.29
N VAL A 6 -10.90 15.52 32.48
CA VAL A 6 -9.59 16.14 32.27
C VAL A 6 -9.24 17.00 33.49
N ALA A 7 -8.05 16.77 34.06
CA ALA A 7 -7.55 17.59 35.13
C ALA A 7 -6.84 18.86 34.59
N ASP A 8 -6.18 18.77 33.46
CA ASP A 8 -5.49 19.87 32.77
C ASP A 8 -5.64 19.70 31.23
N VAL A 9 -6.37 20.63 30.63
CA VAL A 9 -6.60 20.67 29.18
C VAL A 9 -5.31 20.93 28.40
N SER A 10 -4.42 21.74 28.93
CA SER A 10 -3.14 22.10 28.28
C SER A 10 -2.19 20.90 28.22
N ASP A 11 -2.15 20.11 29.29
CA ASP A 11 -1.34 18.89 29.35
C ASP A 11 -1.85 17.84 28.35
N GLU A 12 -3.17 17.63 28.28
CA GLU A 12 -3.77 16.67 27.33
C GLU A 12 -3.52 17.07 25.86
N ILE A 13 -3.57 18.38 25.54
CA ILE A 13 -3.22 18.88 24.20
C ILE A 13 -1.74 18.68 23.90
N SER A 14 -0.86 18.97 24.86
CA SER A 14 0.59 18.75 24.70
C SER A 14 0.91 17.28 24.44
N ARG A 15 0.30 16.37 25.19
CA ARG A 15 0.44 14.92 25.00
C ARG A 15 -0.03 14.46 23.63
N LEU A 16 -1.13 15.03 23.13
CA LEU A 16 -1.62 14.77 21.79
C LEU A 16 -0.63 15.27 20.72
N ASP A 17 -0.15 16.51 20.85
CA ASP A 17 0.82 17.10 19.92
C ASP A 17 2.11 16.26 19.86
N ASP A 18 2.63 15.81 21.01
CA ASP A 18 3.80 14.92 21.08
C ASP A 18 3.56 13.56 20.40
N ALA A 19 2.38 12.98 20.60
CA ALA A 19 1.99 11.73 19.94
C ALA A 19 1.90 11.91 18.42
N LEU A 20 1.31 13.00 17.94
CA LEU A 20 1.19 13.32 16.53
C LEU A 20 2.57 13.51 15.86
N VAL A 21 3.50 14.21 16.53
CA VAL A 21 4.86 14.38 16.00
C VAL A 21 5.55 13.04 15.79
N ARG A 22 5.42 12.11 16.76
CA ARG A 22 6.02 10.76 16.66
C ARG A 22 5.38 9.95 15.54
N VAL A 23 4.04 9.94 15.44
CA VAL A 23 3.36 9.19 14.37
C VAL A 23 3.68 9.77 12.99
N ARG A 24 3.76 11.09 12.84
CA ARG A 24 4.19 11.71 11.57
C ARG A 24 5.61 11.30 11.19
N GLN A 25 6.52 11.19 12.16
CA GLN A 25 7.87 10.70 11.89
C GLN A 25 7.85 9.23 11.46
N GLU A 26 7.10 8.37 12.17
CA GLU A 26 6.92 6.97 11.77
C GLU A 26 6.42 6.83 10.32
N ILE A 27 5.41 7.63 9.92
CA ILE A 27 4.87 7.62 8.56
C ILE A 27 5.91 8.08 7.53
N ARG A 28 6.73 9.10 7.83
CA ARG A 28 7.82 9.53 6.94
C ARG A 28 8.88 8.44 6.77
N ASP A 29 9.28 7.79 7.86
CA ASP A 29 10.26 6.71 7.82
C ASP A 29 9.73 5.50 7.01
N LEU A 30 8.41 5.24 7.09
CA LEU A 30 7.76 4.23 6.26
C LEU A 30 7.75 4.63 4.78
N ALA A 31 7.42 5.89 4.47
CA ALA A 31 7.43 6.42 3.11
C ALA A 31 8.83 6.35 2.48
N GLU A 32 9.86 6.71 3.23
CA GLU A 32 11.25 6.63 2.75
C GLU A 32 11.68 5.18 2.44
N ARG A 33 11.32 4.23 3.30
CA ARG A 33 11.57 2.81 3.03
C ARG A 33 10.78 2.31 1.82
N ALA A 34 9.54 2.73 1.70
CA ALA A 34 8.64 2.38 0.61
C ALA A 34 9.11 2.95 -0.74
N SER A 35 9.80 4.11 -0.76
CA SER A 35 10.25 4.77 -1.99
C SER A 35 11.16 3.91 -2.85
N ARG A 36 11.81 2.90 -2.28
CA ARG A 36 12.67 1.95 -3.01
C ARG A 36 11.87 0.86 -3.73
N SER A 37 10.62 0.63 -3.36
CA SER A 37 9.81 -0.51 -3.83
C SER A 37 8.49 -0.09 -4.45
N LEU A 38 8.05 1.16 -4.23
CA LEU A 38 6.76 1.67 -4.66
C LEU A 38 6.90 2.86 -5.61
N GLY A 39 5.96 2.93 -6.56
CA GLY A 39 5.85 4.06 -7.49
C GLY A 39 5.36 5.35 -6.82
N ALA A 40 5.36 6.45 -7.58
CA ALA A 40 5.00 7.77 -7.08
C ALA A 40 3.54 7.85 -6.57
N GLU A 41 2.61 7.11 -7.18
CA GLU A 41 1.20 7.09 -6.76
C GLU A 41 1.01 6.41 -5.40
N GLU A 42 1.68 5.31 -5.16
CA GLU A 42 1.64 4.64 -3.85
C GLU A 42 2.36 5.47 -2.78
N GLN A 43 3.40 6.22 -3.17
CA GLN A 43 4.07 7.16 -2.27
C GLN A 43 3.16 8.33 -1.90
N ALA A 44 2.34 8.83 -2.83
CA ALA A 44 1.36 9.90 -2.58
C ALA A 44 0.35 9.53 -1.48
N LEU A 45 0.13 8.23 -1.23
CA LEU A 45 -0.69 7.76 -0.13
C LEU A 45 -0.16 8.20 1.23
N PHE A 46 1.16 8.14 1.42
CA PHE A 46 1.78 8.58 2.67
C PHE A 46 1.62 10.10 2.90
N ASP A 47 1.62 10.88 1.80
CA ASP A 47 1.34 12.32 1.88
C ASP A 47 -0.10 12.59 2.33
N VAL A 48 -1.06 11.78 1.87
CA VAL A 48 -2.45 11.86 2.36
C VAL A 48 -2.51 11.58 3.86
N TYR A 49 -1.84 10.54 4.34
CA TYR A 49 -1.78 10.24 5.79
C TYR A 49 -1.15 11.37 6.59
N LEU A 50 -0.06 11.96 6.10
CA LEU A 50 0.57 13.12 6.74
C LEU A 50 -0.36 14.33 6.79
N ARG A 51 -1.12 14.59 5.71
CA ARG A 51 -2.14 15.67 5.66
C ARG A 51 -3.30 15.42 6.63
N MET A 52 -3.76 14.18 6.78
CA MET A 52 -4.80 13.82 7.76
C MET A 52 -4.35 14.08 9.20
N LEU A 53 -3.04 13.98 9.48
CA LEU A 53 -2.44 14.28 10.78
C LEU A 53 -2.02 15.75 10.93
N ASP A 54 -2.30 16.62 9.95
CA ASP A 54 -2.03 18.05 10.09
C ASP A 54 -2.92 18.68 11.16
N ARG A 55 -2.37 19.69 11.86
CA ARG A 55 -3.01 20.34 13.01
C ARG A 55 -4.41 20.90 12.70
N HIS A 56 -4.68 21.21 11.44
CA HIS A 56 -5.96 21.76 10.97
C HIS A 56 -6.94 20.70 10.41
N ALA A 57 -6.52 19.43 10.40
CA ALA A 57 -7.32 18.30 9.96
C ALA A 57 -7.92 17.55 11.17
N LEU A 58 -7.86 16.22 11.18
CA LEU A 58 -8.37 15.39 12.26
C LEU A 58 -7.93 15.84 13.68
N PRO A 59 -6.66 16.28 13.92
CA PRO A 59 -6.26 16.77 15.23
C PRO A 59 -7.03 17.99 15.71
N ALA A 60 -7.51 18.88 14.83
CA ALA A 60 -8.30 20.05 15.24
C ALA A 60 -9.59 19.66 15.94
N GLU A 61 -10.28 18.63 15.43
CA GLU A 61 -11.50 18.12 16.04
C GLU A 61 -11.22 17.43 17.37
N VAL A 62 -10.11 16.69 17.47
CA VAL A 62 -9.69 16.07 18.74
C VAL A 62 -9.40 17.14 19.79
N ILE A 63 -8.68 18.21 19.43
CA ILE A 63 -8.41 19.33 20.33
C ILE A 63 -9.69 20.02 20.78
N ALA A 64 -10.69 20.17 19.90
CA ALA A 64 -11.99 20.71 20.26
C ALA A 64 -12.68 19.87 21.34
N GLN A 65 -12.69 18.56 21.20
CA GLN A 65 -13.22 17.63 22.18
C GLN A 65 -12.46 17.66 23.53
N ILE A 66 -11.14 17.82 23.48
CA ILE A 66 -10.33 17.98 24.71
C ILE A 66 -10.72 19.29 25.44
N ARG A 67 -10.94 20.38 24.70
CA ARG A 67 -11.39 21.65 25.26
C ARG A 67 -12.80 21.58 25.88
N GLU A 68 -13.63 20.65 25.39
CA GLU A 68 -14.95 20.33 25.97
C GLU A 68 -14.87 19.42 27.21
N GLY A 69 -13.66 19.04 27.63
CA GLY A 69 -13.42 18.29 28.87
C GLY A 69 -13.17 16.81 28.69
N GLN A 70 -13.00 16.33 27.45
CA GLN A 70 -12.58 14.95 27.21
C GLN A 70 -11.06 14.78 27.29
N TRP A 71 -10.59 13.67 27.83
CA TRP A 71 -9.17 13.31 27.80
C TRP A 71 -8.71 12.91 26.40
N ALA A 72 -7.43 13.09 26.08
CA ALA A 72 -6.92 12.97 24.71
C ALA A 72 -7.27 11.63 24.02
N GLN A 73 -7.18 10.50 24.74
CA GLN A 73 -7.50 9.18 24.18
C GLN A 73 -9.00 9.02 23.91
N GLY A 74 -9.87 9.56 24.78
CA GLY A 74 -11.32 9.54 24.59
C GLY A 74 -11.75 10.41 23.42
N ALA A 75 -11.24 11.63 23.35
CA ALA A 75 -11.45 12.59 22.27
C ALA A 75 -11.01 12.00 20.91
N LEU A 76 -9.80 11.46 20.85
CA LEU A 76 -9.27 10.81 19.66
C LEU A 76 -10.20 9.68 19.18
N ARG A 77 -10.61 8.80 20.08
CA ARG A 77 -11.50 7.69 19.74
C ARG A 77 -12.83 8.19 19.19
N THR A 78 -13.45 9.17 19.86
CA THR A 78 -14.73 9.72 19.42
C THR A 78 -14.66 10.29 18.01
N VAL A 79 -13.61 11.07 17.71
CA VAL A 79 -13.40 11.68 16.40
C VAL A 79 -13.11 10.62 15.33
N VAL A 80 -12.19 9.70 15.62
CA VAL A 80 -11.85 8.61 14.68
C VAL A 80 -13.07 7.74 14.37
N ASP A 81 -13.85 7.33 15.37
CA ASP A 81 -15.06 6.53 15.19
C ASP A 81 -16.14 7.28 14.37
N ALA A 82 -16.21 8.61 14.50
CA ALA A 82 -17.13 9.43 13.69
C ALA A 82 -16.68 9.48 12.23
N HIS A 83 -15.41 9.75 11.95
CA HIS A 83 -14.85 9.75 10.59
C HIS A 83 -14.97 8.39 9.92
N VAL A 84 -14.65 7.31 10.64
CA VAL A 84 -14.77 5.93 10.14
C VAL A 84 -16.22 5.66 9.71
N ARG A 85 -17.21 5.97 10.56
CA ARG A 85 -18.62 5.80 10.22
C ARG A 85 -19.02 6.63 9.00
N ASN A 86 -18.59 7.89 8.92
CA ASN A 86 -18.88 8.74 7.78
C ASN A 86 -18.37 8.15 6.47
N PHE A 87 -17.13 7.67 6.45
CA PHE A 87 -16.58 7.02 5.26
C PHE A 87 -17.30 5.69 4.94
N GLU A 88 -17.61 4.86 5.93
CA GLU A 88 -18.32 3.60 5.73
C GLU A 88 -19.75 3.79 5.16
N MET A 89 -20.37 4.95 5.40
CA MET A 89 -21.71 5.29 4.90
C MET A 89 -21.71 5.95 3.51
N MET A 90 -20.55 6.25 2.94
CA MET A 90 -20.47 6.85 1.62
C MET A 90 -20.83 5.86 0.51
N ASP A 91 -21.52 6.32 -0.53
CA ASP A 91 -21.89 5.49 -1.67
C ASP A 91 -20.68 5.08 -2.52
N ASP A 92 -19.67 5.94 -2.56
CA ASP A 92 -18.43 5.69 -3.31
C ASP A 92 -17.56 4.61 -2.63
N PRO A 93 -17.29 3.48 -3.31
CA PRO A 93 -16.44 2.41 -2.79
C PRO A 93 -15.02 2.87 -2.42
N TYR A 94 -14.44 3.78 -3.19
CA TYR A 94 -13.10 4.32 -2.94
C TYR A 94 -13.03 5.11 -1.63
N LEU A 95 -14.04 5.94 -1.37
CA LEU A 95 -14.11 6.70 -0.12
C LEU A 95 -14.39 5.79 1.08
N ARG A 96 -15.20 4.72 0.91
CA ARG A 96 -15.43 3.74 1.99
C ARG A 96 -14.13 3.06 2.45
N GLU A 97 -13.20 2.81 1.54
CA GLU A 97 -11.92 2.19 1.86
C GLU A 97 -11.02 3.08 2.72
N ARG A 98 -11.22 4.40 2.68
CA ARG A 98 -10.53 5.36 3.57
C ARG A 98 -10.85 5.16 5.05
N ALA A 99 -11.95 4.50 5.39
CA ALA A 99 -12.27 4.14 6.77
C ALA A 99 -11.17 3.30 7.44
N ALA A 100 -10.54 2.39 6.70
CA ALA A 100 -9.42 1.57 7.19
C ALA A 100 -8.19 2.44 7.51
N ASP A 101 -7.89 3.39 6.64
CA ASP A 101 -6.76 4.31 6.80
C ASP A 101 -6.92 5.19 8.05
N VAL A 102 -8.10 5.78 8.22
CA VAL A 102 -8.44 6.61 9.41
C VAL A 102 -8.34 5.78 10.69
N ARG A 103 -8.83 4.54 10.66
CA ARG A 103 -8.77 3.63 11.81
C ARG A 103 -7.32 3.28 12.19
N ASP A 104 -6.46 3.05 11.20
CA ASP A 104 -5.04 2.76 11.44
C ASP A 104 -4.32 3.98 12.03
N LEU A 105 -4.51 5.16 11.44
CA LEU A 105 -3.94 6.40 11.99
C LEU A 105 -4.38 6.65 13.43
N GLY A 106 -5.67 6.45 13.72
CA GLY A 106 -6.21 6.56 15.07
C GLY A 106 -5.56 5.58 16.05
N ARG A 107 -5.34 4.33 15.64
CA ARG A 107 -4.65 3.31 16.45
C ARG A 107 -3.20 3.70 16.73
N ARG A 108 -2.48 4.26 15.74
CA ARG A 108 -1.09 4.71 15.91
C ARG A 108 -0.98 5.85 16.91
N VAL A 109 -1.82 6.86 16.77
CA VAL A 109 -1.84 8.00 17.72
C VAL A 109 -2.23 7.52 19.11
N LEU A 110 -3.24 6.63 19.23
CA LEU A 110 -3.65 6.07 20.51
C LEU A 110 -2.53 5.28 21.20
N ALA A 111 -1.77 4.49 20.45
CA ALA A 111 -0.63 3.72 20.97
C ALA A 111 0.44 4.67 21.55
N GLN A 112 0.74 5.78 20.87
CA GLN A 112 1.68 6.78 21.35
C GLN A 112 1.16 7.51 22.61
N LEU A 113 -0.14 7.86 22.65
CA LEU A 113 -0.76 8.48 23.83
C LEU A 113 -0.76 7.58 25.06
N GLN A 114 -0.79 6.26 24.87
CA GLN A 114 -0.76 5.28 25.96
C GLN A 114 0.66 4.99 26.45
N SER A 115 1.69 5.64 25.89
CA SER A 115 3.11 5.35 26.17
C SER A 115 3.45 3.84 26.02
N GLN A 116 2.63 3.12 25.25
CA GLN A 116 2.94 1.75 24.92
C GLN A 116 4.08 1.77 23.90
N THR A 117 5.27 1.45 24.39
CA THR A 117 6.38 1.08 23.50
C THR A 117 5.83 -0.02 22.59
N ARG A 118 5.77 0.23 21.27
CA ARG A 118 5.45 -0.83 20.32
C ARG A 118 6.37 -2.00 20.66
N ARG A 119 5.81 -3.12 21.06
CA ARG A 119 6.57 -4.36 21.12
C ARG A 119 7.10 -4.57 19.72
N HIS A 120 8.43 -4.62 19.56
CA HIS A 120 9.03 -5.10 18.33
C HIS A 120 8.43 -6.48 18.08
N VAL A 121 7.50 -6.54 17.15
CA VAL A 121 6.93 -7.82 16.71
C VAL A 121 8.04 -8.50 15.93
N ILE A 122 8.53 -9.61 16.45
CA ILE A 122 9.49 -10.45 15.73
C ILE A 122 8.64 -11.29 14.78
N PHE A 123 8.69 -10.92 13.50
CA PHE A 123 8.02 -11.71 12.47
C PHE A 123 8.82 -12.98 12.19
N PRO A 124 8.17 -14.14 12.00
CA PRO A 124 8.80 -15.34 11.48
C PRO A 124 9.50 -15.07 10.13
N ASP A 125 10.44 -15.92 9.73
CA ASP A 125 11.14 -15.79 8.46
C ASP A 125 10.19 -15.90 7.27
N GLU A 126 9.10 -16.64 7.42
CA GLU A 126 7.99 -16.71 6.48
C GLU A 126 6.67 -16.55 7.22
N CYS A 127 5.84 -15.59 6.79
CA CYS A 127 4.54 -15.38 7.41
C CYS A 127 3.48 -14.97 6.39
N ILE A 128 2.24 -15.31 6.72
CA ILE A 128 1.06 -14.82 6.04
C ILE A 128 0.36 -13.84 7.00
N LEU A 129 0.12 -12.63 6.53
CA LEU A 129 -0.56 -11.61 7.33
C LEU A 129 -2.07 -11.84 7.28
N LEU A 130 -2.67 -11.99 8.45
CA LEU A 130 -4.12 -12.17 8.61
C LEU A 130 -4.72 -11.01 9.39
N GLY A 131 -5.84 -10.46 8.91
CA GLY A 131 -6.52 -9.38 9.62
C GLY A 131 -7.96 -9.18 9.15
N GLU A 132 -8.75 -8.44 9.95
CA GLU A 132 -10.02 -7.91 9.43
C GLU A 132 -9.74 -6.86 8.38
N ASP A 133 -8.77 -6.01 8.67
CA ASP A 133 -8.37 -4.86 7.89
C ASP A 133 -6.85 -4.68 8.04
N ILE A 134 -6.13 -4.60 6.95
CA ILE A 134 -4.69 -4.32 6.93
C ILE A 134 -4.51 -3.06 6.08
N SER A 135 -3.93 -2.02 6.66
CA SER A 135 -3.58 -0.81 5.93
C SER A 135 -2.24 -0.95 5.19
N ALA A 136 -2.03 -0.12 4.16
CA ALA A 136 -0.76 -0.11 3.45
C ALA A 136 0.44 0.19 4.38
N PRO A 137 0.38 1.15 5.33
CA PRO A 137 1.46 1.34 6.30
C PRO A 137 1.70 0.12 7.20
N MET A 138 0.65 -0.61 7.61
CA MET A 138 0.83 -1.85 8.40
C MET A 138 1.60 -2.91 7.60
N LEU A 139 1.27 -3.07 6.32
CA LEU A 139 1.99 -3.98 5.43
C LEU A 139 3.47 -3.60 5.32
N MET A 140 3.77 -2.31 5.19
CA MET A 140 5.14 -1.80 5.06
C MET A 140 5.99 -1.90 6.35
N GLU A 141 5.38 -2.20 7.50
CA GLU A 141 6.11 -2.48 8.75
C GLU A 141 6.79 -3.87 8.73
N VAL A 142 6.28 -4.77 7.92
CA VAL A 142 6.81 -6.13 7.80
C VAL A 142 7.84 -6.19 6.68
N PRO A 143 9.04 -6.77 6.91
CA PRO A 143 10.03 -6.97 5.85
C PRO A 143 9.41 -7.76 4.69
N ARG A 144 9.56 -7.23 3.46
CA ARG A 144 8.95 -7.83 2.25
C ARG A 144 9.29 -9.31 2.09
N GLU A 145 10.53 -9.66 2.38
CA GLU A 145 11.07 -11.01 2.21
C GLU A 145 10.39 -12.04 3.10
N ARG A 146 9.78 -11.59 4.20
CA ARG A 146 9.09 -12.45 5.16
C ARG A 146 7.61 -12.65 4.84
N VAL A 147 7.00 -11.75 4.05
CA VAL A 147 5.58 -11.83 3.72
C VAL A 147 5.35 -12.74 2.53
N ARG A 148 4.74 -13.90 2.76
CA ARG A 148 4.39 -14.88 1.73
C ARG A 148 2.94 -14.78 1.25
N GLY A 149 2.09 -14.06 1.97
CA GLY A 149 0.69 -13.85 1.58
C GLY A 149 -0.04 -12.89 2.51
N ILE A 150 -1.17 -12.38 2.04
CA ILE A 150 -2.05 -11.50 2.81
C ILE A 150 -3.49 -12.00 2.68
N VAL A 151 -4.21 -12.02 3.80
CA VAL A 151 -5.64 -12.35 3.82
C VAL A 151 -6.36 -11.34 4.69
N THR A 152 -7.41 -10.72 4.16
CA THR A 152 -8.28 -9.84 4.94
C THR A 152 -9.74 -10.27 4.82
N THR A 153 -10.51 -10.08 5.90
CA THR A 153 -11.95 -10.37 5.88
C THR A 153 -12.75 -9.20 5.33
N ARG A 154 -12.17 -8.01 5.28
CA ARG A 154 -12.73 -6.79 4.69
C ARG A 154 -11.81 -6.26 3.59
N GLY A 155 -12.28 -5.23 2.90
CA GLY A 155 -11.54 -4.57 1.82
C GLY A 155 -11.94 -5.08 0.43
N SER A 156 -11.42 -4.41 -0.57
CA SER A 156 -11.65 -4.72 -1.99
C SER A 156 -10.33 -4.86 -2.75
N ARG A 157 -10.43 -5.29 -4.02
CA ARG A 157 -9.27 -5.38 -4.93
C ARG A 157 -8.63 -4.02 -5.25
N ASN A 158 -9.37 -2.95 -5.01
CA ASN A 158 -8.95 -1.58 -5.30
C ASN A 158 -8.48 -0.84 -4.04
N SER A 159 -8.46 -1.51 -2.87
CA SER A 159 -7.93 -0.91 -1.66
C SER A 159 -6.44 -0.60 -1.80
N HIS A 160 -5.98 0.44 -1.10
CA HIS A 160 -4.57 0.85 -1.12
C HIS A 160 -3.64 -0.29 -0.74
N MET A 161 -4.03 -1.09 0.27
CA MET A 161 -3.27 -2.28 0.66
C MET A 161 -3.18 -3.30 -0.48
N ALA A 162 -4.29 -3.56 -1.19
CA ALA A 162 -4.30 -4.52 -2.29
C ALA A 162 -3.46 -4.03 -3.48
N ILE A 163 -3.43 -2.72 -3.75
CA ILE A 163 -2.59 -2.10 -4.77
C ILE A 163 -1.11 -2.28 -4.40
N VAL A 164 -0.74 -1.91 -3.17
CA VAL A 164 0.64 -2.06 -2.68
C VAL A 164 1.08 -3.53 -2.67
N ALA A 165 0.24 -4.45 -2.18
CA ALA A 165 0.53 -5.88 -2.16
C ALA A 165 0.77 -6.43 -3.57
N ARG A 166 -0.03 -5.98 -4.56
CA ARG A 166 0.14 -6.34 -5.97
C ARG A 166 1.44 -5.80 -6.55
N ALA A 167 1.77 -4.53 -6.27
CA ALA A 167 3.04 -3.93 -6.68
C ALA A 167 4.23 -4.70 -6.11
N MET A 168 4.12 -5.17 -4.86
CA MET A 168 5.13 -6.01 -4.19
C MET A 168 5.11 -7.48 -4.64
N GLY A 169 4.18 -7.90 -5.50
CA GLY A 169 4.06 -9.29 -5.94
C GLY A 169 3.67 -10.26 -4.83
N ILE A 170 2.86 -9.84 -3.85
CA ILE A 170 2.43 -10.68 -2.72
C ILE A 170 1.06 -11.28 -3.03
N PRO A 171 0.89 -12.62 -3.00
CA PRO A 171 -0.40 -13.27 -3.12
C PRO A 171 -1.39 -12.73 -2.08
N THR A 172 -2.54 -12.23 -2.53
CA THR A 172 -3.48 -11.53 -1.63
C THR A 172 -4.91 -11.98 -1.88
N VAL A 173 -5.61 -12.29 -0.79
CA VAL A 173 -7.05 -12.57 -0.78
C VAL A 173 -7.74 -11.54 0.11
N VAL A 174 -8.65 -10.75 -0.45
CA VAL A 174 -9.42 -9.72 0.28
C VAL A 174 -10.90 -10.11 0.36
N GLY A 175 -11.57 -9.69 1.43
CA GLY A 175 -12.99 -9.98 1.61
C GLY A 175 -13.29 -11.44 1.92
N ALA A 176 -12.37 -12.18 2.52
CA ALA A 176 -12.54 -13.56 2.94
C ALA A 176 -13.53 -13.66 4.10
N GLN A 177 -14.83 -13.73 3.77
CA GLN A 177 -15.90 -13.79 4.77
C GLN A 177 -15.83 -15.08 5.59
N ASN A 178 -16.22 -14.97 6.87
CA ASN A 178 -16.28 -16.09 7.81
C ASN A 178 -14.93 -16.76 8.13
N LEU A 179 -13.83 -16.06 7.94
CA LEU A 179 -12.50 -16.57 8.31
C LEU A 179 -12.31 -16.49 9.84
N PRO A 180 -12.08 -17.59 10.54
CA PRO A 180 -11.87 -17.60 11.99
C PRO A 180 -10.43 -17.16 12.33
N LEU A 181 -10.12 -15.88 12.19
CA LEU A 181 -8.77 -15.30 12.31
C LEU A 181 -8.02 -15.79 13.57
N LYS A 182 -8.69 -15.78 14.74
CA LYS A 182 -8.09 -16.22 16.02
C LYS A 182 -7.69 -17.70 16.04
N GLN A 183 -8.37 -18.53 15.24
CA GLN A 183 -8.07 -19.96 15.18
C GLN A 183 -6.99 -20.29 14.16
N MET A 184 -6.65 -19.31 13.31
CA MET A 184 -5.63 -19.46 12.26
C MET A 184 -4.28 -18.87 12.67
N ASP A 185 -4.21 -18.24 13.84
CA ASP A 185 -2.97 -17.73 14.39
C ASP A 185 -1.98 -18.87 14.64
N ASP A 186 -0.71 -18.67 14.26
CA ASP A 186 0.37 -19.67 14.31
C ASP A 186 0.07 -20.99 13.56
N LYS A 187 -0.86 -20.97 12.59
CA LYS A 187 -1.13 -22.14 11.75
C LYS A 187 -0.61 -21.97 10.34
N GLU A 188 -0.24 -23.10 9.77
CA GLU A 188 0.11 -23.18 8.37
C GLU A 188 -1.15 -23.11 7.50
N ILE A 189 -1.17 -22.16 6.55
CA ILE A 189 -2.28 -21.95 5.62
C ILE A 189 -1.74 -21.76 4.21
N ILE A 190 -2.60 -22.04 3.21
CA ILE A 190 -2.30 -21.80 1.80
C ILE A 190 -3.13 -20.63 1.32
N VAL A 191 -2.50 -19.67 0.64
CA VAL A 191 -3.15 -18.50 0.02
C VAL A 191 -3.00 -18.59 -1.50
N ASP A 192 -4.10 -18.86 -2.19
CA ASP A 192 -4.18 -18.88 -3.66
C ASP A 192 -4.77 -17.53 -4.13
N GLY A 193 -3.91 -16.58 -4.42
CA GLY A 193 -4.28 -15.24 -4.87
C GLY A 193 -4.92 -15.23 -6.27
N PHE A 194 -4.63 -16.21 -7.12
CA PHE A 194 -5.23 -16.32 -8.45
C PHE A 194 -6.70 -16.71 -8.37
N ARG A 195 -7.02 -17.69 -7.53
CA ARG A 195 -8.38 -18.21 -7.38
C ARG A 195 -9.14 -17.57 -6.24
N GLY A 196 -8.49 -16.69 -5.46
CA GLY A 196 -9.09 -16.01 -4.30
C GLY A 196 -9.48 -16.99 -3.19
N ARG A 197 -8.65 -18.00 -2.92
CA ARG A 197 -8.93 -19.06 -1.94
C ARG A 197 -7.91 -19.09 -0.84
N VAL A 198 -8.40 -19.39 0.37
CA VAL A 198 -7.59 -19.64 1.55
C VAL A 198 -7.89 -21.03 2.05
N VAL A 199 -6.87 -21.87 2.23
CA VAL A 199 -7.03 -23.24 2.71
C VAL A 199 -6.32 -23.36 4.04
N ALA A 200 -7.10 -23.62 5.10
CA ALA A 200 -6.61 -23.99 6.41
C ALA A 200 -6.65 -25.51 6.57
N ASN A 201 -5.73 -26.08 7.33
CA ASN A 201 -5.65 -27.52 7.57
C ASN A 201 -5.57 -28.34 6.26
N ALA A 202 -4.74 -27.89 5.32
CA ALA A 202 -4.51 -28.60 4.06
C ALA A 202 -3.94 -29.99 4.32
N SER A 203 -4.38 -30.99 3.52
CA SER A 203 -3.79 -32.33 3.57
C SER A 203 -2.32 -32.29 3.16
N PRO A 204 -1.49 -33.27 3.59
CA PRO A 204 -0.09 -33.34 3.18
C PRO A 204 0.10 -33.34 1.66
N GLU A 205 -0.79 -34.03 0.93
CA GLU A 205 -0.75 -34.11 -0.53
C GLU A 205 -1.01 -32.73 -1.17
N LEU A 206 -2.00 -32.00 -0.64
CA LEU A 206 -2.31 -30.66 -1.13
C LEU A 206 -1.18 -29.67 -0.85
N LYS A 207 -0.56 -29.76 0.32
CA LYS A 207 0.62 -28.93 0.64
C LYS A 207 1.77 -29.19 -0.33
N LEU A 208 2.07 -30.47 -0.59
CA LEU A 208 3.12 -30.85 -1.53
C LEU A 208 2.84 -30.30 -2.92
N GLN A 209 1.60 -30.41 -3.40
CA GLN A 209 1.19 -29.89 -4.70
C GLN A 209 1.40 -28.35 -4.79
N PHE A 210 1.05 -27.59 -3.75
CA PHE A 210 1.29 -26.15 -3.74
C PHE A 210 2.77 -25.79 -3.61
N GLN A 211 3.55 -26.58 -2.89
CA GLN A 211 5.01 -26.40 -2.81
C GLN A 211 5.68 -26.62 -4.17
N GLU A 212 5.24 -27.61 -4.94
CA GLU A 212 5.70 -27.85 -6.30
C GLU A 212 5.37 -26.66 -7.22
N ILE A 213 4.13 -26.13 -7.16
CA ILE A 213 3.71 -24.95 -7.94
C ILE A 213 4.58 -23.73 -7.59
N ILE A 214 4.82 -23.47 -6.29
CA ILE A 214 5.66 -22.36 -5.84
C ILE A 214 7.10 -22.52 -6.37
N ALA A 215 7.66 -23.72 -6.25
CA ALA A 215 9.01 -24.00 -6.73
C ALA A 215 9.15 -23.84 -8.26
N GLU A 216 8.13 -24.26 -9.02
CA GLU A 216 8.08 -24.04 -10.46
C GLU A 216 8.00 -22.55 -10.82
N GLU A 217 7.16 -21.77 -10.12
CA GLU A 217 7.04 -20.32 -10.33
C GLU A 217 8.35 -19.60 -9.98
N GLU A 218 8.98 -19.93 -8.86
CA GLU A 218 10.27 -19.36 -8.44
C GLU A 218 11.38 -19.69 -9.44
N SER A 219 11.43 -20.93 -9.92
CA SER A 219 12.39 -21.36 -10.95
C SER A 219 12.18 -20.62 -12.26
N LEU A 220 10.92 -20.46 -12.70
CA LEU A 220 10.58 -19.73 -13.91
C LEU A 220 10.98 -18.26 -13.77
N GLN A 221 10.67 -17.62 -12.63
CA GLN A 221 11.04 -16.23 -12.38
C GLN A 221 12.54 -16.02 -12.35
N ALA A 222 13.30 -16.89 -11.67
CA ALA A 222 14.75 -16.86 -11.66
C ALA A 222 15.37 -17.05 -13.06
N GLY A 223 14.73 -17.88 -13.90
CA GLY A 223 15.10 -18.06 -15.30
C GLY A 223 14.87 -16.78 -16.11
N LEU A 224 13.73 -16.12 -15.92
CA LEU A 224 13.36 -14.87 -16.60
C LEU A 224 14.26 -13.71 -16.15
N GLU A 225 14.63 -13.63 -14.87
CA GLU A 225 15.55 -12.61 -14.36
C GLU A 225 16.92 -12.66 -15.03
N LYS A 226 17.43 -13.85 -15.35
CA LYS A 226 18.69 -14.02 -16.09
C LYS A 226 18.61 -13.49 -17.53
N LEU A 227 17.42 -13.56 -18.14
CA LEU A 227 17.19 -13.06 -19.49
C LEU A 227 17.03 -11.53 -19.54
N ARG A 228 16.82 -10.87 -18.41
CA ARG A 228 16.56 -9.42 -18.35
C ARG A 228 17.66 -8.59 -19.01
N ASP A 229 18.89 -8.95 -18.76
CA ASP A 229 20.07 -8.21 -19.22
C ASP A 229 20.62 -8.75 -20.55
N GLU A 230 19.98 -9.77 -21.11
CA GLU A 230 20.31 -10.34 -22.41
C GLU A 230 19.69 -9.51 -23.54
N PRO A 231 20.43 -9.18 -24.61
CA PRO A 231 19.87 -8.45 -25.73
C PRO A 231 18.81 -9.28 -26.45
N ALA A 232 17.62 -8.72 -26.63
CA ALA A 232 16.58 -9.35 -27.44
C ALA A 232 17.02 -9.37 -28.91
N GLN A 233 17.46 -10.53 -29.38
CA GLN A 233 18.04 -10.70 -30.70
C GLN A 233 17.57 -12.01 -31.35
N THR A 234 17.26 -11.93 -32.63
CA THR A 234 16.91 -13.12 -33.45
C THR A 234 18.16 -13.93 -33.78
N LEU A 235 17.99 -15.16 -34.28
CA LEU A 235 19.10 -16.05 -34.64
C LEU A 235 20.02 -15.49 -35.76
N ASP A 236 19.48 -14.61 -36.59
CA ASP A 236 20.23 -13.91 -37.66
C ASP A 236 20.93 -12.63 -37.16
N GLY A 237 20.84 -12.33 -35.84
CA GLY A 237 21.52 -11.19 -35.24
C GLY A 237 20.69 -9.89 -35.26
N THR A 238 19.44 -9.92 -35.72
CA THR A 238 18.59 -8.71 -35.73
C THR A 238 18.10 -8.39 -34.32
N ARG A 239 18.41 -7.19 -33.81
CA ARG A 239 17.94 -6.72 -32.51
C ARG A 239 16.46 -6.35 -32.56
N ILE A 240 15.68 -6.84 -31.60
CA ILE A 240 14.28 -6.51 -31.42
C ILE A 240 14.12 -5.65 -30.17
N LYS A 241 13.53 -4.46 -30.31
CA LYS A 241 13.23 -3.59 -29.15
C LYS A 241 12.05 -4.16 -28.38
N LEU A 242 12.26 -4.36 -27.06
CA LEU A 242 11.20 -4.82 -26.15
C LEU A 242 10.50 -3.61 -25.53
N GLN A 243 9.25 -3.41 -25.91
CA GLN A 243 8.43 -2.30 -25.43
C GLN A 243 7.23 -2.82 -24.66
N VAL A 244 6.80 -2.06 -23.63
CA VAL A 244 5.65 -2.42 -22.79
C VAL A 244 4.41 -1.62 -23.15
N ASN A 245 3.25 -2.23 -22.94
CA ASN A 245 1.99 -1.53 -22.91
C ASN A 245 1.69 -1.17 -21.45
N THR A 246 1.59 0.11 -21.14
CA THR A 246 1.37 0.60 -19.78
C THR A 246 0.21 1.59 -19.72
N GLY A 247 -0.35 1.78 -18.54
CA GLY A 247 -1.45 2.72 -18.29
C GLY A 247 -1.37 3.37 -16.91
N LEU A 248 -0.56 2.80 -16.00
CA LEU A 248 -0.33 3.35 -14.66
C LEU A 248 1.16 3.64 -14.46
N MET A 249 1.46 4.67 -13.66
CA MET A 249 2.84 4.98 -13.27
C MET A 249 3.52 3.84 -12.52
N THR A 250 2.76 3.07 -11.73
CA THR A 250 3.23 1.87 -11.01
C THR A 250 3.80 0.80 -11.92
N ASP A 251 3.29 0.70 -13.14
CA ASP A 251 3.73 -0.29 -14.11
C ASP A 251 5.12 0.02 -14.69
N ILE A 252 5.53 1.29 -14.66
CA ILE A 252 6.77 1.77 -15.27
C ILE A 252 7.99 1.21 -14.55
N ASN A 253 8.10 1.44 -13.24
CA ASN A 253 9.26 1.00 -12.47
C ASN A 253 9.42 -0.52 -12.57
N ARG A 254 8.32 -1.25 -12.45
CA ARG A 254 8.32 -2.70 -12.61
C ARG A 254 8.71 -3.14 -14.02
N SER A 255 8.34 -2.37 -15.05
CA SER A 255 8.70 -2.65 -16.42
C SER A 255 10.18 -2.39 -16.68
N LEU A 256 10.72 -1.30 -16.14
CA LEU A 256 12.14 -0.96 -16.21
C LEU A 256 13.00 -2.01 -15.48
N GLU A 257 12.59 -2.41 -14.26
CA GLU A 257 13.25 -3.47 -13.50
C GLU A 257 13.28 -4.82 -14.25
N ARG A 258 12.32 -5.04 -15.16
CA ARG A 258 12.22 -6.25 -15.99
C ARG A 258 12.88 -6.12 -17.36
N GLY A 259 13.58 -5.03 -17.62
CA GLY A 259 14.36 -4.84 -18.84
C GLY A 259 13.56 -4.28 -20.02
N ALA A 260 12.44 -3.61 -19.78
CA ALA A 260 11.72 -2.91 -20.84
C ALA A 260 12.57 -1.74 -21.39
N GLU A 261 12.66 -1.64 -22.70
CA GLU A 261 13.46 -0.63 -23.40
C GLU A 261 12.66 0.63 -23.76
N GLY A 262 11.34 0.62 -23.53
CA GLY A 262 10.47 1.76 -23.84
C GLY A 262 8.99 1.42 -23.75
N VAL A 263 8.15 2.41 -24.02
CA VAL A 263 6.69 2.28 -24.08
C VAL A 263 6.25 2.10 -25.52
N GLY A 264 5.59 0.99 -25.81
CA GLY A 264 4.97 0.72 -27.13
C GLY A 264 3.57 1.30 -27.24
N LEU A 265 2.80 1.21 -26.16
CA LEU A 265 1.45 1.78 -26.07
C LEU A 265 1.21 2.31 -24.66
N TYR A 266 0.86 3.58 -24.55
CA TYR A 266 0.35 4.17 -23.32
C TYR A 266 -1.18 4.25 -23.36
N ARG A 267 -1.83 3.59 -22.41
CA ARG A 267 -3.28 3.56 -22.28
C ARG A 267 -3.76 4.77 -21.48
N THR A 268 -4.05 5.85 -22.17
CA THR A 268 -4.43 7.13 -21.55
C THR A 268 -5.77 7.07 -20.81
N GLU A 269 -6.64 6.12 -21.15
CA GLU A 269 -7.94 5.92 -20.49
C GLU A 269 -7.79 5.47 -19.04
N ILE A 270 -6.72 4.74 -18.68
CA ILE A 270 -6.56 4.19 -17.34
C ILE A 270 -6.40 5.28 -16.28
N PRO A 271 -5.51 6.29 -16.42
CA PRO A 271 -5.44 7.42 -15.51
C PRO A 271 -6.76 8.21 -15.35
N PHE A 272 -7.63 8.18 -16.37
CA PHE A 272 -8.95 8.81 -16.30
C PHE A 272 -9.94 7.97 -15.50
N MET A 273 -9.89 6.64 -15.64
CA MET A 273 -10.80 5.71 -14.96
C MET A 273 -10.53 5.59 -13.46
N VAL A 274 -9.31 5.90 -13.01
CA VAL A 274 -8.91 5.82 -11.60
C VAL A 274 -9.28 7.09 -10.82
N ARG A 275 -9.68 8.16 -11.50
CA ARG A 275 -10.00 9.46 -10.90
C ARG A 275 -11.50 9.74 -10.93
N ASP A 276 -11.99 10.46 -9.93
CA ASP A 276 -13.40 10.87 -9.82
C ASP A 276 -13.80 11.97 -10.82
N ARG A 277 -12.84 12.62 -11.47
CA ARG A 277 -13.04 13.64 -12.49
C ARG A 277 -12.02 13.53 -13.61
N PHE A 278 -12.39 14.09 -14.77
CA PHE A 278 -11.44 14.25 -15.88
C PHE A 278 -10.23 15.09 -15.43
N PRO A 279 -8.99 14.63 -15.64
CA PRO A 279 -7.81 15.41 -15.34
C PRO A 279 -7.74 16.64 -16.26
N SER A 280 -7.31 17.79 -15.70
CA SER A 280 -7.04 19.00 -16.47
C SER A 280 -5.87 18.77 -17.44
N GLU A 281 -5.71 19.68 -18.42
CA GLU A 281 -4.59 19.62 -19.38
C GLU A 281 -3.22 19.63 -18.66
N ASP A 282 -3.08 20.45 -17.63
CA ASP A 282 -1.84 20.49 -16.84
C ASP A 282 -1.57 19.19 -16.10
N GLU A 283 -2.59 18.55 -15.53
CA GLU A 283 -2.47 17.25 -14.88
C GLU A 283 -2.10 16.16 -15.89
N GLN A 284 -2.70 16.16 -17.07
CA GLN A 284 -2.35 15.23 -18.14
C GLN A 284 -0.91 15.44 -18.62
N ARG A 285 -0.49 16.71 -18.77
CA ARG A 285 0.89 17.03 -19.15
C ARG A 285 1.91 16.51 -18.12
N VAL A 286 1.61 16.63 -16.83
CA VAL A 286 2.46 16.07 -15.76
C VAL A 286 2.55 14.56 -15.90
N ILE A 287 1.41 13.86 -16.01
CA ILE A 287 1.36 12.40 -16.16
C ILE A 287 2.19 11.94 -17.38
N TYR A 288 1.99 12.56 -18.54
CA TYR A 288 2.73 12.17 -19.75
C TYR A 288 4.22 12.49 -19.65
N ARG A 289 4.59 13.63 -19.03
CA ARG A 289 5.98 13.98 -18.80
C ARG A 289 6.68 12.98 -17.91
N GLU A 290 6.07 12.55 -16.82
CA GLU A 290 6.63 11.55 -15.90
C GLU A 290 6.82 10.20 -16.60
N GLN A 291 5.86 9.78 -17.42
CA GLN A 291 5.95 8.58 -18.24
C GLN A 291 7.15 8.64 -19.19
N LEU A 292 7.24 9.72 -19.94
CA LEU A 292 8.32 9.92 -20.91
C LEU A 292 9.68 10.03 -20.21
N ALA A 293 9.77 10.78 -19.12
CA ALA A 293 11.01 10.96 -18.37
C ALA A 293 11.56 9.64 -17.82
N ALA A 294 10.70 8.75 -17.34
CA ALA A 294 11.11 7.45 -16.81
C ALA A 294 11.79 6.56 -17.86
N PHE A 295 11.39 6.66 -19.13
CA PHE A 295 11.96 5.89 -20.23
C PHE A 295 12.98 6.69 -21.07
N CYS A 296 13.06 8.03 -20.93
CA CYS A 296 13.99 8.87 -21.69
C CYS A 296 15.47 8.54 -21.44
N LEU A 297 15.81 8.05 -20.24
CA LEU A 297 17.19 7.61 -19.92
C LEU A 297 17.61 6.37 -20.72
N LEU A 298 16.64 5.63 -21.30
CA LEU A 298 16.85 4.43 -22.10
C LEU A 298 16.66 4.66 -23.60
N TYR A 299 16.05 5.79 -23.98
CA TYR A 299 15.66 6.06 -25.37
C TYR A 299 16.68 6.99 -26.03
N THR A 300 17.56 6.44 -26.81
CA THR A 300 18.54 7.17 -27.67
C THR A 300 18.08 7.15 -29.14
N SER A 301 16.81 7.46 -29.44
CA SER A 301 16.39 7.67 -30.83
C SER A 301 16.03 9.13 -31.06
N ASP A 302 16.37 9.67 -32.25
CA ASP A 302 16.29 11.08 -32.65
C ASP A 302 14.96 11.80 -32.32
N ALA A 303 13.85 11.06 -32.19
CA ALA A 303 12.55 11.63 -31.85
C ALA A 303 12.37 11.90 -30.33
N ALA A 304 13.17 11.28 -29.46
CA ALA A 304 13.08 11.47 -28.02
C ALA A 304 13.94 12.64 -27.53
N ASP A 305 14.99 12.99 -28.21
CA ASP A 305 15.88 14.11 -27.91
C ASP A 305 15.15 15.46 -28.05
N GLU A 306 14.19 15.58 -28.97
CA GLU A 306 13.34 16.78 -29.11
C GLU A 306 12.31 16.91 -27.99
N LEU A 307 11.81 15.80 -27.41
CA LEU A 307 10.79 15.80 -26.35
C LEU A 307 11.37 15.96 -24.94
N CYS A 308 12.62 15.56 -24.74
CA CYS A 308 13.31 15.72 -23.43
C CYS A 308 13.92 17.12 -23.24
N SER A 309 13.96 17.96 -24.27
CA SER A 309 14.50 19.31 -24.25
C SER A 309 13.44 20.40 -24.05
N VAL A 310 12.18 20.05 -23.83
CA VAL A 310 11.03 20.94 -23.52
C VAL A 310 10.61 20.74 -22.04
#